data_178b5d0511d2ea90e8427edf5614d3cb
#
_entry.id   178b5d0511d2ea90e8427edf5614d3cb
#
_cell.length_a   1.000
_cell.length_b   1.000
_cell.length_c   1.000
_cell.angle_alpha   90.00
_cell.angle_beta   90.00
_cell.angle_gamma   90.00
#
_symmetry.space_group_name_H-M   'P 1'
#
loop_
_entity.id
_entity.type
_entity.pdbx_description
1 polymer ?
#
loop_
_entity_poly.entity_id
_entity_poly.type
_entity_poly.pdbx_seq_one_letter_code
_entity_poly.pdbx_strand_id
1 'polypeptide(L)'
;MKYLIYGVIFALTLFKYGYSNEIDIKKIEDNHNTYYKYLFENDMNNLAKLFSFPSLFKGFVNEVQIAKNEEDIKIIYQNLIKAAPQSKFVSGGRNYTEINTSVESKTIFKMREDTYLLIVKYTQSDKKDNSLIFNGSASYLFIKKDNKWLISGVF
;
A
#
# COMPACT_ATOMS: atom_id res chain seq x y z
N MET A 1 -1.77 -49.39 4.61
CA MET A 1 -0.60 -48.51 4.40
C MET A 1 -0.75 -47.45 3.31
N LYS A 2 -1.29 -47.79 2.10
CA LYS A 2 -1.47 -46.78 1.03
C LYS A 2 -2.32 -45.54 1.42
N TYR A 3 -3.41 -45.71 2.15
CA TYR A 3 -4.29 -44.60 2.55
C TYR A 3 -3.65 -43.66 3.59
N LEU A 4 -2.71 -44.13 4.42
CA LEU A 4 -1.97 -43.33 5.37
C LEU A 4 -1.03 -42.34 4.69
N ILE A 5 -0.39 -42.81 3.57
CA ILE A 5 0.52 -41.97 2.79
C ILE A 5 -0.22 -40.83 2.09
N TYR A 6 -1.41 -41.08 1.54
CA TYR A 6 -2.24 -40.04 0.92
C TYR A 6 -2.73 -38.99 1.92
N GLY A 7 -3.08 -39.41 3.13
CA GLY A 7 -3.50 -38.48 4.22
C GLY A 7 -2.35 -37.56 4.65
N VAL A 8 -1.13 -38.06 4.74
CA VAL A 8 0.05 -37.26 5.11
C VAL A 8 0.45 -36.28 3.99
N ILE A 9 0.37 -36.70 2.71
CA ILE A 9 0.65 -35.81 1.57
C ILE A 9 -0.39 -34.69 1.49
N PHE A 10 -1.67 -35.01 1.70
CA PHE A 10 -2.75 -34.01 1.69
C PHE A 10 -2.62 -33.01 2.86
N ALA A 11 -2.30 -33.49 4.05
CA ALA A 11 -2.03 -32.60 5.20
C ALA A 11 -0.82 -31.70 4.97
N LEU A 12 0.29 -32.22 4.41
CA LEU A 12 1.48 -31.43 4.11
C LEU A 12 1.23 -30.37 3.02
N THR A 13 0.35 -30.65 2.05
CA THR A 13 -0.02 -29.64 1.04
C THR A 13 -0.89 -28.53 1.62
N LEU A 14 -1.84 -28.86 2.51
CA LEU A 14 -2.65 -27.85 3.22
C LEU A 14 -1.79 -26.96 4.13
N PHE A 15 -0.81 -27.52 4.86
CA PHE A 15 0.13 -26.76 5.65
C PHE A 15 1.00 -25.82 4.80
N LYS A 16 1.46 -26.24 3.63
CA LYS A 16 2.21 -25.36 2.72
C LYS A 16 1.38 -24.19 2.19
N TYR A 17 0.10 -24.41 1.88
CA TYR A 17 -0.79 -23.35 1.39
C TYR A 17 -1.11 -22.32 2.46
N GLY A 18 -1.38 -22.72 3.71
CA GLY A 18 -1.62 -21.80 4.83
C GLY A 18 -0.38 -20.96 5.17
N TYR A 19 0.77 -21.61 5.28
CA TYR A 19 2.03 -20.95 5.63
C TYR A 19 2.54 -19.97 4.56
N SER A 20 2.34 -20.29 3.27
CA SER A 20 2.67 -19.40 2.15
C SER A 20 1.86 -18.11 2.17
N ASN A 21 0.57 -18.17 2.54
CA ASN A 21 -0.30 -16.99 2.62
C ASN A 21 0.12 -16.02 3.74
N GLU A 22 0.48 -16.51 4.91
CA GLU A 22 0.92 -15.66 6.04
C GLU A 22 2.21 -14.91 5.71
N ILE A 23 3.18 -15.58 5.07
CA ILE A 23 4.43 -14.95 4.65
C ILE A 23 4.20 -13.86 3.61
N ASP A 24 3.32 -14.07 2.63
CA ASP A 24 3.01 -13.09 1.61
C ASP A 24 2.24 -11.90 2.20
N ILE A 25 1.29 -12.13 3.10
CA ILE A 25 0.56 -11.08 3.84
C ILE A 25 1.55 -10.20 4.62
N LYS A 26 2.44 -10.80 5.39
CA LYS A 26 3.46 -10.06 6.14
C LYS A 26 4.34 -9.20 5.25
N LYS A 27 4.80 -9.72 4.11
CA LYS A 27 5.61 -8.97 3.15
C LYS A 27 4.86 -7.78 2.55
N ILE A 28 3.55 -7.93 2.28
CA ILE A 28 2.70 -6.85 1.80
C ILE A 28 2.55 -5.76 2.87
N GLU A 29 2.32 -6.15 4.14
CA GLU A 29 2.24 -5.21 5.25
C GLU A 29 3.57 -4.47 5.48
N ASP A 30 4.70 -5.17 5.42
CA ASP A 30 6.04 -4.59 5.57
C ASP A 30 6.35 -3.62 4.42
N ASN A 31 5.97 -3.97 3.18
CA ASN A 31 6.11 -3.07 2.03
C ASN A 31 5.25 -1.81 2.20
N HIS A 32 4.00 -1.96 2.65
CA HIS A 32 3.11 -0.84 2.90
C HIS A 32 3.61 0.07 4.04
N ASN A 33 4.17 -0.49 5.12
CA ASN A 33 4.79 0.29 6.18
C ASN A 33 6.01 1.06 5.65
N THR A 34 6.81 0.42 4.80
CA THR A 34 7.98 1.03 4.13
C THR A 34 7.54 2.15 3.19
N TYR A 35 6.42 1.99 2.48
CA TYR A 35 5.82 3.03 1.64
C TYR A 35 5.51 4.30 2.44
N TYR A 36 4.83 4.18 3.59
CA TYR A 36 4.56 5.34 4.44
C TYR A 36 5.83 5.97 4.99
N LYS A 37 6.80 5.16 5.41
CA LYS A 37 8.09 5.66 5.88
C LYS A 37 8.73 6.56 4.82
N TYR A 38 8.91 6.07 3.59
CA TYR A 38 9.54 6.85 2.52
C TYR A 38 8.70 8.07 2.11
N LEU A 39 7.39 7.96 2.12
CA LEU A 39 6.49 9.08 1.83
C LEU A 39 6.67 10.22 2.85
N PHE A 40 6.67 9.91 4.15
CA PHE A 40 6.81 10.92 5.21
C PHE A 40 8.24 11.46 5.34
N GLU A 41 9.25 10.67 5.00
CA GLU A 41 10.64 11.10 4.93
C GLU A 41 10.95 11.90 3.65
N ASN A 42 10.00 12.01 2.73
CA ASN A 42 10.16 12.60 1.39
C ASN A 42 11.26 11.91 0.56
N ASP A 43 11.50 10.62 0.81
CA ASP A 43 12.46 9.80 0.06
C ASP A 43 11.83 9.22 -1.20
N MET A 44 11.63 10.09 -2.19
CA MET A 44 10.97 9.73 -3.45
C MET A 44 11.74 8.69 -4.26
N ASN A 45 13.06 8.62 -4.11
CA ASN A 45 13.88 7.64 -4.82
C ASN A 45 13.63 6.21 -4.32
N ASN A 46 13.54 6.01 -3.03
CA ASN A 46 13.24 4.70 -2.46
C ASN A 46 11.74 4.39 -2.51
N LEU A 47 10.87 5.39 -2.41
CA LEU A 47 9.43 5.23 -2.62
C LEU A 47 9.12 4.63 -4.00
N ALA A 48 9.72 5.19 -5.06
CA ALA A 48 9.47 4.74 -6.45
C ALA A 48 9.84 3.27 -6.68
N LYS A 49 10.84 2.74 -5.98
CA LYS A 49 11.27 1.33 -6.09
C LYS A 49 10.27 0.33 -5.50
N LEU A 50 9.27 0.79 -4.74
CA LEU A 50 8.21 -0.05 -4.20
C LEU A 50 7.12 -0.35 -5.24
N PHE A 51 7.17 0.28 -6.41
CA PHE A 51 6.15 0.16 -7.44
C PHE A 51 6.55 -0.77 -8.59
N SER A 52 5.56 -1.43 -9.15
CA SER A 52 5.66 -2.11 -10.45
C SER A 52 5.21 -1.16 -11.56
N PHE A 53 5.60 -1.43 -12.80
CA PHE A 53 5.18 -0.61 -13.93
C PHE A 53 4.47 -1.44 -15.00
N PRO A 54 3.40 -0.85 -15.60
CA PRO A 54 2.77 0.42 -15.28
C PRO A 54 2.02 0.38 -13.93
N SER A 55 1.96 1.52 -13.20
CA SER A 55 1.17 1.68 -11.99
C SER A 55 0.04 2.69 -12.18
N LEU A 56 -1.12 2.43 -11.56
CA LEU A 56 -2.31 3.25 -11.63
C LEU A 56 -2.53 4.04 -10.35
N PHE A 57 -2.91 5.32 -10.49
CA PHE A 57 -3.25 6.20 -9.38
C PHE A 57 -4.61 6.84 -9.61
N LYS A 58 -5.48 6.74 -8.61
CA LYS A 58 -6.80 7.38 -8.59
C LYS A 58 -7.05 7.95 -7.20
N GLY A 59 -7.69 9.11 -7.12
CA GLY A 59 -8.01 9.75 -5.85
C GLY A 59 -7.02 10.82 -5.39
N PHE A 60 -5.85 10.94 -6.01
CA PHE A 60 -4.91 12.03 -5.76
C PHE A 60 -5.32 13.32 -6.47
N VAL A 61 -5.88 13.14 -7.65
CA VAL A 61 -6.48 14.19 -8.50
C VAL A 61 -7.74 13.62 -9.14
N ASN A 62 -8.54 14.46 -9.81
CA ASN A 62 -9.80 14.01 -10.43
C ASN A 62 -9.61 12.98 -11.55
N GLU A 63 -8.42 12.92 -12.14
CA GLU A 63 -8.09 12.04 -13.26
C GLU A 63 -7.28 10.82 -12.83
N VAL A 64 -7.36 9.73 -13.59
CA VAL A 64 -6.49 8.58 -13.45
C VAL A 64 -5.11 8.94 -13.97
N GLN A 65 -4.08 8.73 -13.16
CA GLN A 65 -2.68 8.90 -13.55
C GLN A 65 -2.04 7.52 -13.74
N ILE A 66 -1.16 7.42 -14.73
CA ILE A 66 -0.41 6.19 -15.05
C ILE A 66 1.07 6.51 -14.96
N ALA A 67 1.76 5.85 -14.02
CA ALA A 67 3.21 5.88 -13.96
C ALA A 67 3.79 4.74 -14.79
N LYS A 68 4.69 5.05 -15.71
CA LYS A 68 5.35 4.08 -16.60
C LYS A 68 6.75 3.71 -16.12
N ASN A 69 7.32 4.47 -15.19
CA ASN A 69 8.66 4.32 -14.67
C ASN A 69 8.79 5.01 -13.29
N GLU A 70 9.95 4.89 -12.65
CA GLU A 70 10.23 5.48 -11.33
C GLU A 70 10.11 7.01 -11.33
N GLU A 71 10.48 7.68 -12.43
CA GLU A 71 10.43 9.14 -12.50
C GLU A 71 8.98 9.65 -12.48
N ASP A 72 8.07 8.96 -13.17
CA ASP A 72 6.64 9.29 -13.12
C ASP A 72 6.08 9.18 -11.69
N ILE A 73 6.50 8.17 -10.91
CA ILE A 73 6.13 8.04 -9.49
C ILE A 73 6.58 9.27 -8.71
N LYS A 74 7.83 9.68 -8.86
CA LYS A 74 8.39 10.83 -8.15
C LYS A 74 7.59 12.10 -8.46
N ILE A 75 7.30 12.33 -9.73
CA ILE A 75 6.52 13.49 -10.18
C ILE A 75 5.11 13.48 -9.58
N ILE A 76 4.42 12.33 -9.61
CA ILE A 76 3.07 12.19 -9.04
C ILE A 76 3.07 12.55 -7.56
N TYR A 77 3.98 11.97 -6.77
CA TYR A 77 4.04 12.21 -5.33
C TYR A 77 4.52 13.62 -4.97
N GLN A 78 5.49 14.16 -5.69
CA GLN A 78 5.90 15.55 -5.50
C GLN A 78 4.76 16.54 -5.78
N ASN A 79 3.98 16.29 -6.82
CA ASN A 79 2.80 17.11 -7.13
C ASN A 79 1.72 16.97 -6.04
N LEU A 80 1.50 15.75 -5.53
CA LEU A 80 0.58 15.50 -4.40
C LEU A 80 1.01 16.30 -3.16
N ILE A 81 2.28 16.22 -2.78
CA ILE A 81 2.83 16.93 -1.62
C ILE A 81 2.70 18.46 -1.79
N LYS A 82 3.01 18.98 -2.98
CA LYS A 82 2.86 20.41 -3.30
C LYS A 82 1.41 20.88 -3.28
N ALA A 83 0.49 20.02 -3.71
CA ALA A 83 -0.94 20.35 -3.75
C ALA A 83 -1.62 20.19 -2.38
N ALA A 84 -1.04 19.46 -1.45
CA ALA A 84 -1.64 19.13 -0.15
C ALA A 84 -2.12 20.39 0.64
N PRO A 85 -1.33 21.48 0.77
CA PRO A 85 -1.78 22.68 1.46
C PRO A 85 -2.99 23.37 0.82
N GLN A 86 -3.22 23.13 -0.47
CA GLN A 86 -4.32 23.74 -1.23
C GLN A 86 -5.55 22.82 -1.29
N SER A 87 -5.41 21.55 -0.89
CA SER A 87 -6.45 20.54 -0.97
C SER A 87 -7.09 20.27 0.38
N LYS A 88 -8.31 20.75 0.56
CA LYS A 88 -9.13 20.43 1.75
C LYS A 88 -9.47 18.95 1.85
N PHE A 89 -9.41 18.22 0.75
CA PHE A 89 -9.77 16.79 0.68
C PHE A 89 -8.59 15.85 0.98
N VAL A 90 -7.35 16.31 0.82
CA VAL A 90 -6.16 15.46 0.99
C VAL A 90 -5.52 15.64 2.36
N SER A 91 -5.51 16.86 2.88
CA SER A 91 -4.79 17.18 4.12
C SER A 91 -5.49 18.25 4.97
N GLY A 92 -6.76 18.55 4.67
CA GLY A 92 -7.47 19.64 5.34
C GLY A 92 -6.81 21.00 5.13
N GLY A 93 -6.04 21.18 4.05
CA GLY A 93 -5.32 22.42 3.75
C GLY A 93 -4.00 22.58 4.50
N ARG A 94 -3.42 21.51 5.04
CA ARG A 94 -2.16 21.52 5.80
C ARG A 94 -1.02 20.85 5.02
N ASN A 95 0.21 21.19 5.38
CA ASN A 95 1.38 20.44 4.89
C ASN A 95 1.41 19.04 5.50
N TYR A 96 1.93 18.06 4.77
CA TYR A 96 2.08 16.69 5.28
C TYR A 96 2.92 16.61 6.55
N THR A 97 3.88 17.52 6.74
CA THR A 97 4.71 17.61 7.94
C THR A 97 3.95 18.02 9.18
N GLU A 98 2.76 18.63 9.02
CA GLU A 98 1.89 19.12 10.11
C GLU A 98 0.81 18.12 10.50
N ILE A 99 0.78 16.95 9.84
CA ILE A 99 -0.26 15.93 10.00
C ILE A 99 0.32 14.69 10.67
N ASN A 100 -0.41 14.15 11.63
CA ASN A 100 -0.25 12.77 12.10
C ASN A 100 -1.21 11.89 11.33
N THR A 101 -0.71 10.77 10.79
CA THR A 101 -1.55 9.74 10.19
C THR A 101 -1.50 8.48 11.05
N SER A 102 -2.65 8.05 11.53
CA SER A 102 -2.83 6.82 12.30
C SER A 102 -3.60 5.81 11.46
N VAL A 103 -3.04 4.62 11.29
CA VAL A 103 -3.72 3.50 10.64
C VAL A 103 -4.64 2.83 11.64
N GLU A 104 -5.94 2.82 11.37
CA GLU A 104 -6.95 2.20 12.23
C GLU A 104 -7.11 0.71 11.95
N SER A 105 -7.12 0.34 10.66
CA SER A 105 -7.25 -1.06 10.25
C SER A 105 -6.65 -1.30 8.88
N LYS A 106 -6.21 -2.55 8.67
CA LYS A 106 -5.78 -3.09 7.39
C LYS A 106 -6.59 -4.34 7.09
N THR A 107 -7.10 -4.44 5.87
CA THR A 107 -7.79 -5.64 5.38
C THR A 107 -7.12 -6.06 4.08
N ILE A 108 -6.69 -7.32 4.02
CA ILE A 108 -5.98 -7.86 2.85
C ILE A 108 -6.84 -8.95 2.22
N PHE A 109 -7.10 -8.79 0.92
CA PHE A 109 -7.82 -9.75 0.10
C PHE A 109 -6.89 -10.38 -0.91
N LYS A 110 -6.83 -11.70 -0.92
CA LYS A 110 -6.17 -12.45 -1.99
C LYS A 110 -7.07 -12.44 -3.22
N MET A 111 -6.61 -11.79 -4.29
CA MET A 111 -7.32 -11.74 -5.56
C MET A 111 -6.90 -12.90 -6.48
N ARG A 112 -5.60 -13.20 -6.51
CA ARG A 112 -4.95 -14.29 -7.24
C ARG A 112 -3.71 -14.74 -6.48
N GLU A 113 -3.00 -15.76 -6.98
CA GLU A 113 -1.75 -16.24 -6.37
C GLU A 113 -0.64 -15.18 -6.32
N ASP A 114 -0.67 -14.26 -7.28
CA ASP A 114 0.30 -13.19 -7.47
C ASP A 114 -0.28 -11.78 -7.28
N THR A 115 -1.51 -11.67 -6.75
CA THR A 115 -2.21 -10.39 -6.67
C THR A 115 -3.02 -10.27 -5.38
N TYR A 116 -2.78 -9.21 -4.60
CA TYR A 116 -3.51 -8.89 -3.38
C TYR A 116 -4.01 -7.44 -3.41
N LEU A 117 -5.17 -7.24 -2.81
CA LEU A 117 -5.74 -5.91 -2.53
C LEU A 117 -5.61 -5.63 -1.03
N LEU A 118 -4.90 -4.58 -0.65
CA LEU A 118 -4.85 -4.05 0.70
C LEU A 118 -5.75 -2.83 0.79
N ILE A 119 -6.70 -2.84 1.73
CA ILE A 119 -7.52 -1.68 2.09
C ILE A 119 -7.06 -1.19 3.45
N VAL A 120 -6.75 0.09 3.54
CA VAL A 120 -6.29 0.75 4.75
C VAL A 120 -7.30 1.81 5.16
N LYS A 121 -7.79 1.76 6.38
CA LYS A 121 -8.51 2.87 7.00
C LYS A 121 -7.54 3.66 7.87
N TYR A 122 -7.61 4.97 7.78
CA TYR A 122 -6.71 5.84 8.50
C TYR A 122 -7.40 7.11 8.96
N THR A 123 -6.87 7.67 10.02
CA THR A 123 -7.26 8.96 10.58
C THR A 123 -6.09 9.93 10.45
N GLN A 124 -6.37 11.15 10.04
CA GLN A 124 -5.42 12.25 10.04
C GLN A 124 -5.82 13.28 11.09
N SER A 125 -4.85 13.69 11.91
CA SER A 125 -5.02 14.73 12.92
C SER A 125 -3.91 15.77 12.82
N ASP A 126 -4.18 16.96 13.32
CA ASP A 126 -3.21 18.04 13.45
C ASP A 126 -2.15 17.67 14.49
N LYS A 127 -0.86 17.82 14.17
CA LYS A 127 0.23 17.55 15.11
C LYS A 127 0.24 18.48 16.31
N LYS A 128 -0.30 19.69 16.16
CA LYS A 128 -0.22 20.74 17.17
C LYS A 128 -1.21 20.52 18.32
N ASP A 129 -2.45 20.12 17.99
CA ASP A 129 -3.54 20.03 18.96
C ASP A 129 -4.29 18.69 18.91
N ASN A 130 -3.85 17.74 18.06
CA ASN A 130 -4.48 16.45 17.80
C ASN A 130 -5.94 16.54 17.30
N SER A 131 -6.39 17.72 16.84
CA SER A 131 -7.72 17.85 16.27
C SER A 131 -7.86 16.96 15.02
N LEU A 132 -9.02 16.32 14.88
CA LEU A 132 -9.35 15.50 13.72
C LEU A 132 -9.40 16.37 12.46
N ILE A 133 -8.64 15.98 11.43
CA ILE A 133 -8.67 16.61 10.12
C ILE A 133 -9.52 15.79 9.16
N PHE A 134 -9.26 14.48 9.09
CA PHE A 134 -9.86 13.62 8.07
C PHE A 134 -9.86 12.16 8.49
N ASN A 135 -10.96 11.46 8.18
CA ASN A 135 -11.03 9.98 8.20
C ASN A 135 -11.14 9.50 6.76
N GLY A 136 -10.30 8.59 6.38
CA GLY A 136 -10.24 8.12 5.00
C GLY A 136 -9.91 6.65 4.85
N SER A 137 -9.94 6.23 3.62
CA SER A 137 -9.44 4.92 3.22
C SER A 137 -8.63 5.05 1.93
N ALA A 138 -7.64 4.19 1.80
CA ALA A 138 -6.89 4.00 0.57
C ALA A 138 -6.81 2.52 0.24
N SER A 139 -6.79 2.20 -1.04
CA SER A 139 -6.65 0.84 -1.54
C SER A 139 -5.36 0.71 -2.33
N TYR A 140 -4.63 -0.35 -2.06
CA TYR A 140 -3.35 -0.64 -2.70
C TYR A 140 -3.43 -2.00 -3.40
N LEU A 141 -3.20 -2.02 -4.69
CA LEU A 141 -3.08 -3.26 -5.44
C LEU A 141 -1.62 -3.70 -5.44
N PHE A 142 -1.35 -4.87 -4.87
CA PHE A 142 -0.04 -5.50 -4.87
C PHE A 142 0.04 -6.62 -5.89
N ILE A 143 1.13 -6.67 -6.64
CA ILE A 143 1.45 -7.79 -7.52
C ILE A 143 2.81 -8.39 -7.16
N LYS A 144 2.95 -9.70 -7.35
CA LYS A 144 4.21 -10.41 -7.15
C LYS A 144 4.98 -10.46 -8.46
N LYS A 145 6.17 -9.86 -8.47
CA LYS A 145 7.09 -9.87 -9.61
C LYS A 145 8.50 -10.18 -9.11
N ASP A 146 9.19 -11.13 -9.72
CA ASP A 146 10.55 -11.54 -9.34
C ASP A 146 10.70 -11.81 -7.83
N ASN A 147 9.74 -12.54 -7.26
CA ASN A 147 9.62 -12.85 -5.82
C ASN A 147 9.47 -11.64 -4.87
N LYS A 148 9.20 -10.46 -5.40
CA LYS A 148 8.93 -9.24 -4.63
C LYS A 148 7.45 -8.85 -4.76
N TRP A 149 6.87 -8.38 -3.67
CA TRP A 149 5.55 -7.73 -3.70
C TRP A 149 5.74 -6.26 -4.00
N LEU A 150 5.14 -5.78 -5.09
CA LEU A 150 5.25 -4.40 -5.57
C LEU A 150 3.86 -3.78 -5.69
N ILE A 151 3.74 -2.48 -5.45
CA ILE A 151 2.51 -1.73 -5.60
C ILE A 151 2.25 -1.51 -7.10
N SER A 152 1.10 -1.94 -7.59
CA SER A 152 0.66 -1.75 -8.98
C SER A 152 -0.46 -0.71 -9.12
N GLY A 153 -1.05 -0.27 -8.02
CA GLY A 153 -2.05 0.78 -8.03
C GLY A 153 -2.35 1.31 -6.64
N VAL A 154 -2.76 2.58 -6.57
CA VAL A 154 -3.23 3.28 -5.36
C VAL A 154 -4.52 4.01 -5.70
N PHE A 155 -5.59 3.77 -4.90
CA PHE A 155 -6.96 4.23 -5.17
C PHE A 155 -7.60 4.85 -3.93
#